data_991ef817901793b88c8d122cd39bae95
#
_entry.id   991ef817901793b88c8d122cd39bae95
#
_cell.length_a   1.000
_cell.length_b   1.000
_cell.length_c   1.000
_cell.angle_alpha   90.00
_cell.angle_beta   90.00
_cell.angle_gamma   90.00
#
_symmetry.space_group_name_H-M   'P 1'
#
loop_
_entity.id
_entity.type
_entity.pdbx_description
1 polymer ?
#
loop_
_entity_poly.entity_id
_entity_poly.type
_entity_poly.pdbx_seq_one_letter_code
_entity_poly.pdbx_strand_id
1 'polypeptide(L)'
;IHNLKELQDNIMTLPIDSLQYHLRHNNVSRWLSSRALFPIAEFLKKITWDKQQDVDVHRQIILDAIVAYRKMKNQGVVAVFQSERFDQYSNFARIGEGSLGGKGRGLAFLDRMIKKVRENEIEHSELLHIPKTLVLCTDIFDEFMETNDLYGIAMSEITDEEMLSCFLRGRLPHRLLADLEVFIEVVKTPLAIRSSSLLEDSHYQPFAGI
;
A
#
# COMPACT_ATOMS: atom_id res chain seq x y z
N ILE A 1 -9.67 -5.80 -20.11
CA ILE A 1 -8.65 -5.36 -19.15
C ILE A 1 -8.58 -3.84 -19.19
N HIS A 2 -8.87 -3.20 -18.06
CA HIS A 2 -8.98 -1.74 -17.96
C HIS A 2 -7.79 -1.10 -17.25
N ASN A 3 -7.08 -1.83 -16.40
CA ASN A 3 -5.94 -1.32 -15.64
C ASN A 3 -4.83 -2.37 -15.43
N LEU A 4 -3.69 -1.94 -14.87
CA LEU A 4 -2.52 -2.79 -14.71
C LEU A 4 -2.73 -3.90 -13.68
N LYS A 5 -3.52 -3.65 -12.61
CA LYS A 5 -3.84 -4.66 -11.61
C LYS A 5 -4.70 -5.76 -12.22
N GLU A 6 -5.73 -5.39 -12.98
CA GLU A 6 -6.58 -6.35 -13.68
C GLU A 6 -5.79 -7.20 -14.69
N LEU A 7 -4.81 -6.61 -15.39
CA LEU A 7 -3.89 -7.39 -16.25
C LEU A 7 -3.08 -8.39 -15.43
N GLN A 8 -2.53 -7.97 -14.29
CA GLN A 8 -1.79 -8.83 -13.37
C GLN A 8 -2.63 -10.00 -12.88
N ASP A 9 -3.85 -9.72 -12.42
CA ASP A 9 -4.72 -10.74 -11.83
C ASP A 9 -5.20 -11.78 -12.85
N ASN A 10 -5.32 -11.36 -14.12
CA ASN A 10 -5.86 -12.21 -15.18
C ASN A 10 -4.81 -12.80 -16.12
N ILE A 11 -3.54 -12.39 -16.10
CA ILE A 11 -2.53 -12.78 -17.09
C ILE A 11 -2.36 -14.30 -17.20
N MET A 12 -2.48 -15.01 -16.08
CA MET A 12 -2.33 -16.48 -16.05
C MET A 12 -3.52 -17.24 -16.65
N THR A 13 -4.67 -16.59 -16.76
CA THR A 13 -5.94 -17.19 -17.23
C THR A 13 -6.36 -16.71 -18.62
N LEU A 14 -5.66 -15.74 -19.21
CA LEU A 14 -5.97 -15.25 -20.55
C LEU A 14 -5.89 -16.38 -21.58
N PRO A 15 -6.80 -16.44 -22.58
CA PRO A 15 -6.72 -17.42 -23.67
C PRO A 15 -5.37 -17.34 -24.40
N ILE A 16 -4.76 -18.51 -24.65
CA ILE A 16 -3.41 -18.62 -25.23
C ILE A 16 -3.32 -17.89 -26.57
N ASP A 17 -4.25 -18.15 -27.47
CA ASP A 17 -4.24 -17.56 -28.81
C ASP A 17 -4.36 -16.02 -28.76
N SER A 18 -5.20 -15.50 -27.86
CA SER A 18 -5.37 -14.08 -27.64
C SER A 18 -4.09 -13.43 -27.12
N LEU A 19 -3.47 -14.02 -26.10
CA LEU A 19 -2.23 -13.53 -25.52
C LEU A 19 -1.11 -13.51 -26.57
N GLN A 20 -0.89 -14.61 -27.27
CA GLN A 20 0.12 -14.71 -28.32
C GLN A 20 -0.10 -13.71 -29.45
N TYR A 21 -1.36 -13.52 -29.89
CA TYR A 21 -1.67 -12.52 -30.88
C TYR A 21 -1.26 -11.11 -30.44
N HIS A 22 -1.65 -10.72 -29.23
CA HIS A 22 -1.36 -9.39 -28.70
C HIS A 22 0.13 -9.14 -28.43
N LEU A 23 0.87 -10.18 -28.04
CA LEU A 23 2.32 -10.07 -27.82
C LEU A 23 3.06 -9.88 -29.15
N ARG A 24 2.77 -10.66 -30.16
CA ARG A 24 3.42 -10.59 -31.47
C ARG A 24 3.19 -9.25 -32.18
N HIS A 25 2.05 -8.62 -31.95
CA HIS A 25 1.72 -7.32 -32.56
C HIS A 25 2.09 -6.14 -31.67
N ASN A 26 2.83 -6.36 -30.55
CA ASN A 26 3.18 -5.34 -29.57
C ASN A 26 1.97 -4.56 -29.01
N ASN A 27 0.79 -5.17 -28.99
CA ASN A 27 -0.42 -4.51 -28.53
C ASN A 27 -0.37 -4.24 -27.01
N VAL A 28 0.25 -5.15 -26.24
CA VAL A 28 0.41 -4.97 -24.79
C VAL A 28 1.30 -3.76 -24.50
N SER A 29 2.45 -3.63 -25.16
CA SER A 29 3.33 -2.46 -24.98
C SER A 29 2.67 -1.17 -25.44
N ARG A 30 1.92 -1.18 -26.56
CA ARG A 30 1.17 0.01 -27.01
C ARG A 30 0.08 0.41 -26.03
N TRP A 31 -0.65 -0.57 -25.49
CA TRP A 31 -1.66 -0.33 -24.47
C TRP A 31 -1.07 0.24 -23.17
N LEU A 32 0.10 -0.23 -22.74
CA LEU A 32 0.83 0.33 -21.61
C LEU A 32 1.31 1.76 -21.91
N SER A 33 1.86 2.00 -23.09
CA SER A 33 2.29 3.34 -23.53
C SER A 33 1.14 4.35 -23.55
N SER A 34 -0.04 3.95 -24.02
CA SER A 34 -1.22 4.83 -24.04
C SER A 34 -1.70 5.25 -22.64
N ARG A 35 -1.22 4.57 -21.58
CA ARG A 35 -1.48 4.86 -20.17
C ARG A 35 -0.29 5.51 -19.46
N ALA A 36 0.69 6.01 -20.23
CA ALA A 36 1.93 6.61 -19.72
C ALA A 36 2.77 5.66 -18.83
N LEU A 37 2.62 4.35 -18.99
CA LEU A 37 3.40 3.33 -18.29
C LEU A 37 4.66 2.98 -19.10
N PHE A 38 5.44 4.00 -19.47
CA PHE A 38 6.54 3.88 -20.41
C PHE A 38 7.63 2.89 -20.02
N PRO A 39 8.12 2.82 -18.76
CA PRO A 39 9.20 1.90 -18.40
C PRO A 39 8.86 0.43 -18.67
N ILE A 40 7.68 -0.02 -18.24
CA ILE A 40 7.24 -1.40 -18.49
C ILE A 40 6.89 -1.62 -19.96
N ALA A 41 6.32 -0.63 -20.65
CA ALA A 41 6.03 -0.71 -22.07
C ALA A 41 7.30 -0.92 -22.91
N GLU A 42 8.35 -0.17 -22.64
CA GLU A 42 9.64 -0.28 -23.33
C GLU A 42 10.36 -1.60 -22.97
N PHE A 43 10.25 -2.07 -21.73
CA PHE A 43 10.79 -3.37 -21.34
C PHE A 43 10.12 -4.49 -22.15
N LEU A 44 8.78 -4.56 -22.15
CA LEU A 44 8.05 -5.62 -22.88
C LEU A 44 8.23 -5.53 -24.40
N LYS A 45 8.41 -4.33 -24.96
CA LYS A 45 8.66 -4.13 -26.39
C LYS A 45 9.99 -4.73 -26.87
N LYS A 46 11.00 -4.82 -26.00
CA LYS A 46 12.32 -5.37 -26.31
C LYS A 46 12.35 -6.91 -26.29
N ILE A 47 11.33 -7.54 -25.75
CA ILE A 47 11.26 -9.00 -25.63
C ILE A 47 10.86 -9.58 -26.97
N THR A 48 11.61 -10.57 -27.45
CA THR A 48 11.24 -11.38 -28.60
C THR A 48 10.28 -12.48 -28.16
N TRP A 49 9.08 -12.44 -28.69
CA TRP A 49 8.02 -13.43 -28.39
C TRP A 49 8.11 -14.61 -29.34
N ASP A 50 8.78 -15.68 -28.93
CA ASP A 50 8.96 -16.88 -29.74
C ASP A 50 7.70 -17.77 -29.71
N LYS A 51 7.36 -18.33 -30.86
CA LYS A 51 6.24 -19.30 -31.00
C LYS A 51 6.54 -20.65 -30.38
N GLN A 52 7.81 -21.02 -30.29
CA GLN A 52 8.26 -22.33 -29.78
C GLN A 52 8.41 -22.34 -28.26
N GLN A 53 8.44 -21.16 -27.66
CA GLN A 53 8.54 -21.03 -26.21
C GLN A 53 7.17 -21.25 -25.56
N ASP A 54 7.15 -21.92 -24.41
CA ASP A 54 5.95 -22.16 -23.64
C ASP A 54 5.26 -20.83 -23.28
N VAL A 55 3.97 -20.78 -23.51
CA VAL A 55 3.15 -19.58 -23.23
C VAL A 55 3.17 -19.19 -21.76
N ASP A 56 3.31 -20.16 -20.86
CA ASP A 56 3.39 -19.90 -19.43
C ASP A 56 4.68 -19.16 -19.05
N VAL A 57 5.78 -19.36 -19.80
CA VAL A 57 6.99 -18.55 -19.65
C VAL A 57 6.72 -17.10 -20.05
N HIS A 58 5.99 -16.85 -21.12
CA HIS A 58 5.59 -15.50 -21.53
C HIS A 58 4.69 -14.83 -20.49
N ARG A 59 3.73 -15.57 -19.93
CA ARG A 59 2.86 -15.09 -18.85
C ARG A 59 3.68 -14.67 -17.62
N GLN A 60 4.63 -15.53 -17.23
CA GLN A 60 5.48 -15.25 -16.08
C GLN A 60 6.35 -14.00 -16.29
N ILE A 61 6.96 -13.85 -17.45
CA ILE A 61 7.75 -12.65 -17.80
C ILE A 61 6.91 -11.37 -17.66
N ILE A 62 5.66 -11.39 -18.17
CA ILE A 62 4.77 -10.23 -18.09
C ILE A 62 4.37 -9.99 -16.63
N LEU A 63 4.01 -11.03 -15.89
CA LEU A 63 3.65 -10.95 -14.49
C LEU A 63 4.79 -10.34 -13.66
N ASP A 64 6.00 -10.86 -13.82
CA ASP A 64 7.19 -10.38 -13.12
C ASP A 64 7.50 -8.91 -13.43
N ALA A 65 7.38 -8.52 -14.71
CA ALA A 65 7.55 -7.13 -15.13
C ALA A 65 6.50 -6.20 -14.50
N ILE A 66 5.24 -6.62 -14.44
CA ILE A 66 4.16 -5.86 -13.81
C ILE A 66 4.41 -5.71 -12.31
N VAL A 67 4.76 -6.81 -11.64
CA VAL A 67 5.03 -6.84 -10.20
C VAL A 67 6.23 -5.94 -9.86
N ALA A 68 7.33 -6.06 -10.61
CA ALA A 68 8.52 -5.23 -10.42
C ALA A 68 8.20 -3.74 -10.61
N TYR A 69 7.47 -3.41 -11.68
CA TYR A 69 7.05 -2.04 -11.95
C TYR A 69 6.16 -1.46 -10.85
N ARG A 70 5.17 -2.23 -10.36
CA ARG A 70 4.27 -1.80 -9.29
C ARG A 70 5.02 -1.62 -7.97
N LYS A 71 5.92 -2.54 -7.61
CA LYS A 71 6.79 -2.40 -6.43
C LYS A 71 7.63 -1.12 -6.52
N MET A 72 8.26 -0.87 -7.66
CA MET A 72 9.06 0.34 -7.89
C MET A 72 8.22 1.62 -7.76
N LYS A 73 7.01 1.65 -8.31
CA LYS A 73 6.11 2.81 -8.24
C LYS A 73 5.58 3.08 -6.85
N ASN A 74 5.28 2.04 -6.08
CA ASN A 74 4.72 2.16 -4.73
C ASN A 74 5.80 2.48 -3.68
N GLN A 75 7.06 2.30 -3.98
CA GLN A 75 8.16 2.55 -3.06
C GLN A 75 8.37 4.05 -2.84
N GLY A 76 8.44 4.47 -1.57
CA GLY A 76 8.62 5.87 -1.18
C GLY A 76 7.38 6.75 -1.38
N VAL A 77 6.21 6.15 -1.59
CA VAL A 77 4.93 6.85 -1.75
C VAL A 77 3.93 6.36 -0.72
N VAL A 78 3.35 7.29 0.03
CA VAL A 78 2.18 6.99 0.89
C VAL A 78 0.93 7.16 0.03
N ALA A 79 0.39 6.06 -0.45
CA ALA A 79 -0.80 6.06 -1.29
C ALA A 79 -2.07 6.25 -0.43
N VAL A 80 -3.09 6.89 -0.97
CA VAL A 80 -4.44 6.81 -0.39
C VAL A 80 -4.94 5.38 -0.55
N PHE A 81 -5.44 4.80 0.55
CA PHE A 81 -5.99 3.45 0.53
C PHE A 81 -7.21 3.40 -0.41
N GLN A 82 -7.20 2.44 -1.29
CA GLN A 82 -8.31 2.14 -2.19
C GLN A 82 -8.45 0.62 -2.25
N SER A 83 -9.55 0.10 -1.75
CA SER A 83 -9.81 -1.34 -1.65
C SER A 83 -9.60 -2.07 -2.98
N GLU A 84 -10.04 -1.47 -4.10
CA GLU A 84 -9.95 -2.07 -5.44
C GLU A 84 -8.51 -2.12 -5.98
N ARG A 85 -7.58 -1.34 -5.39
CA ARG A 85 -6.19 -1.24 -5.84
C ARG A 85 -5.18 -1.77 -4.85
N PHE A 86 -5.61 -1.98 -3.60
CA PHE A 86 -4.74 -2.51 -2.55
C PHE A 86 -4.55 -4.02 -2.75
N ASP A 87 -3.31 -4.46 -2.69
CA ASP A 87 -2.94 -5.87 -2.83
C ASP A 87 -1.61 -6.18 -2.13
N GLN A 88 -1.14 -7.41 -2.29
CA GLN A 88 0.11 -7.87 -1.69
C GLN A 88 1.36 -7.07 -2.09
N TYR A 89 1.33 -6.26 -3.14
CA TYR A 89 2.44 -5.43 -3.62
C TYR A 89 2.37 -3.97 -3.15
N SER A 90 1.27 -3.59 -2.50
CA SER A 90 1.14 -2.28 -1.87
C SER A 90 1.87 -2.30 -0.52
N ASN A 91 2.77 -1.34 -0.28
CA ASN A 91 3.62 -1.33 0.90
C ASN A 91 3.16 -0.35 1.96
N PHE A 92 2.80 0.88 1.56
CA PHE A 92 2.48 1.95 2.48
C PHE A 92 1.22 2.69 2.01
N ALA A 93 0.18 2.71 2.85
CA ALA A 93 -1.07 3.39 2.54
C ALA A 93 -1.58 4.19 3.73
N ARG A 94 -2.43 5.18 3.47
CA ARG A 94 -3.16 5.94 4.49
C ARG A 94 -4.66 5.92 4.25
N ILE A 95 -5.42 5.93 5.32
CA ILE A 95 -6.86 6.19 5.32
C ILE A 95 -7.07 7.56 5.97
N GLY A 96 -7.82 8.43 5.31
CA GLY A 96 -8.05 9.81 5.73
C GLY A 96 -7.15 10.81 5.02
N GLU A 97 -7.42 12.09 5.28
CA GLU A 97 -6.74 13.24 4.68
C GLU A 97 -5.90 14.06 5.69
N GLY A 98 -6.05 13.73 6.98
CA GLY A 98 -5.33 14.40 8.05
C GLY A 98 -3.84 14.05 8.14
N SER A 99 -3.24 14.33 9.28
CA SER A 99 -1.84 14.04 9.55
C SER A 99 -1.59 12.54 9.73
N LEU A 100 -0.43 12.06 9.27
CA LEU A 100 0.05 10.70 9.52
C LEU A 100 0.58 10.49 10.96
N GLY A 101 0.73 11.57 11.72
CA GLY A 101 1.42 11.54 13.01
C GLY A 101 2.95 11.37 12.90
N GLY A 102 3.64 11.28 14.03
CA GLY A 102 5.10 11.20 14.10
C GLY A 102 5.65 9.91 13.48
N LYS A 103 5.24 8.76 13.99
CA LYS A 103 5.71 7.44 13.51
C LYS A 103 5.36 7.19 12.03
N GLY A 104 4.13 7.56 11.61
CA GLY A 104 3.72 7.42 10.21
C GLY A 104 4.60 8.23 9.27
N ARG A 105 4.90 9.49 9.61
CA ARG A 105 5.83 10.35 8.83
C ARG A 105 7.25 9.81 8.84
N GLY A 106 7.74 9.34 9.99
CA GLY A 106 9.07 8.74 10.11
C GLY A 106 9.23 7.52 9.20
N LEU A 107 8.27 6.60 9.21
CA LEU A 107 8.28 5.42 8.33
C LEU A 107 8.20 5.81 6.84
N ALA A 108 7.37 6.80 6.47
CA ALA A 108 7.28 7.30 5.11
C ALA A 108 8.60 7.93 4.63
N PHE A 109 9.29 8.64 5.51
CA PHE A 109 10.61 9.19 5.24
C PHE A 109 11.65 8.08 5.03
N LEU A 110 11.68 7.07 5.91
CA LEU A 110 12.58 5.92 5.80
C LEU A 110 12.34 5.12 4.50
N ASP A 111 11.08 4.90 4.11
CA ASP A 111 10.76 4.21 2.85
C ASP A 111 11.33 4.96 1.64
N ARG A 112 11.23 6.30 1.65
CA ARG A 112 11.84 7.15 0.61
C ARG A 112 13.37 7.07 0.61
N MET A 113 13.99 7.04 1.79
CA MET A 113 15.45 6.91 1.92
C MET A 113 15.93 5.56 1.40
N ILE A 114 15.26 4.46 1.78
CA ILE A 114 15.57 3.11 1.28
C ILE A 114 15.48 3.05 -0.24
N LYS A 115 14.45 3.69 -0.82
CA LYS A 115 14.34 3.80 -2.28
C LYS A 115 15.57 4.45 -2.89
N LYS A 116 16.04 5.58 -2.36
CA LYS A 116 17.25 6.27 -2.84
C LYS A 116 18.50 5.40 -2.69
N VAL A 117 18.64 4.67 -1.59
CA VAL A 117 19.76 3.75 -1.37
C VAL A 117 19.79 2.66 -2.44
N ARG A 118 18.61 2.11 -2.80
CA ARG A 118 18.48 1.10 -3.86
C ARG A 118 18.77 1.66 -5.26
N GLU A 119 18.29 2.88 -5.55
CA GLU A 119 18.53 3.55 -6.82
C GLU A 119 20.03 3.85 -7.06
N ASN A 120 20.82 3.98 -5.98
CA ASN A 120 22.27 4.16 -6.02
C ASN A 120 23.05 2.83 -5.98
N GLU A 121 22.38 1.69 -6.12
CA GLU A 121 22.98 0.34 -6.16
C GLU A 121 23.91 0.05 -4.97
N ILE A 122 23.58 0.58 -3.77
CA ILE A 122 24.37 0.33 -2.57
C ILE A 122 24.21 -1.14 -2.17
N GLU A 123 25.36 -1.79 -1.95
CA GLU A 123 25.44 -3.20 -1.56
C GLU A 123 24.54 -3.53 -0.36
N HIS A 124 23.87 -4.67 -0.43
CA HIS A 124 22.90 -5.15 0.59
C HIS A 124 21.65 -4.27 0.80
N SER A 125 21.37 -3.32 -0.09
CA SER A 125 20.16 -2.49 0.01
C SER A 125 18.85 -3.28 -0.07
N GLU A 126 18.87 -4.48 -0.64
CA GLU A 126 17.74 -5.42 -0.70
C GLU A 126 17.33 -5.96 0.68
N LEU A 127 18.21 -5.93 1.67
CA LEU A 127 17.92 -6.33 3.06
C LEU A 127 17.10 -5.28 3.80
N LEU A 128 17.10 -4.04 3.30
CA LEU A 128 16.35 -2.94 3.90
C LEU A 128 14.94 -2.89 3.33
N HIS A 129 13.93 -3.01 4.18
CA HIS A 129 12.53 -2.87 3.80
C HIS A 129 11.68 -2.29 4.94
N ILE A 130 10.63 -1.59 4.58
CA ILE A 130 9.58 -1.19 5.50
C ILE A 130 8.48 -2.27 5.46
N PRO A 131 7.99 -2.75 6.61
CA PRO A 131 6.85 -3.65 6.65
C PRO A 131 5.62 -2.98 6.03
N LYS A 132 4.66 -3.77 5.58
CA LYS A 132 3.38 -3.24 5.11
C LYS A 132 2.76 -2.39 6.20
N THR A 133 2.46 -1.15 5.86
CA THR A 133 1.98 -0.15 6.82
C THR A 133 0.70 0.49 6.31
N LEU A 134 -0.31 0.51 7.17
CA LEU A 134 -1.53 1.30 7.00
C LEU A 134 -1.59 2.34 8.11
N VAL A 135 -1.70 3.61 7.73
CA VAL A 135 -1.81 4.72 8.68
C VAL A 135 -3.23 5.25 8.67
N LEU A 136 -3.87 5.26 9.83
CA LEU A 136 -5.11 6.01 10.05
C LEU A 136 -4.72 7.45 10.37
N CYS A 137 -5.14 8.39 9.52
CA CYS A 137 -4.85 9.81 9.69
C CYS A 137 -5.64 10.42 10.86
N THR A 138 -5.22 11.60 11.33
CA THR A 138 -5.82 12.24 12.51
C THR A 138 -7.30 12.56 12.36
N ASP A 139 -7.77 12.84 11.14
CA ASP A 139 -9.20 13.06 10.84
C ASP A 139 -10.07 11.82 11.10
N ILE A 140 -9.51 10.62 10.96
CA ILE A 140 -10.21 9.37 11.33
C ILE A 140 -10.36 9.25 12.84
N PHE A 141 -9.34 9.67 13.59
CA PHE A 141 -9.43 9.74 15.05
C PHE A 141 -10.46 10.77 15.49
N ASP A 142 -10.45 11.95 14.90
CA ASP A 142 -11.42 13.01 15.21
C ASP A 142 -12.84 12.55 14.91
N GLU A 143 -13.09 11.90 13.76
CA GLU A 143 -14.39 11.30 13.42
C GLU A 143 -14.84 10.25 14.44
N PHE A 144 -13.93 9.41 14.93
CA PHE A 144 -14.23 8.45 15.99
C PHE A 144 -14.62 9.13 17.29
N MET A 145 -13.87 10.15 17.72
CA MET A 145 -14.13 10.90 18.93
C MET A 145 -15.48 11.65 18.88
N GLU A 146 -15.78 12.29 17.76
CA GLU A 146 -17.03 13.03 17.55
C GLU A 146 -18.24 12.10 17.47
N THR A 147 -18.15 11.01 16.68
CA THR A 147 -19.26 10.07 16.48
C THR A 147 -19.70 9.38 17.79
N ASN A 148 -18.79 9.24 18.74
CA ASN A 148 -19.02 8.57 20.02
C ASN A 148 -19.10 9.52 21.20
N ASP A 149 -19.12 10.83 21.00
CA ASP A 149 -19.13 11.86 22.04
C ASP A 149 -18.00 11.72 23.08
N LEU A 150 -16.81 11.27 22.66
CA LEU A 150 -15.71 10.91 23.55
C LEU A 150 -14.86 12.11 24.00
N TYR A 151 -14.93 13.26 23.35
CA TYR A 151 -14.16 14.45 23.79
C TYR A 151 -14.56 14.91 25.21
N GLY A 152 -15.86 14.92 25.50
CA GLY A 152 -16.35 15.24 26.84
C GLY A 152 -15.91 14.24 27.89
N ILE A 153 -15.89 12.96 27.54
CA ILE A 153 -15.44 11.87 28.41
C ILE A 153 -13.94 11.99 28.68
N ALA A 154 -13.13 12.24 27.66
CA ALA A 154 -11.67 12.39 27.77
C ALA A 154 -11.25 13.57 28.65
N MET A 155 -12.11 14.57 28.84
CA MET A 155 -11.87 15.75 29.68
C MET A 155 -12.58 15.67 31.04
N SER A 156 -13.24 14.56 31.36
CA SER A 156 -13.98 14.38 32.61
C SER A 156 -13.11 13.76 33.71
N GLU A 157 -13.48 13.98 34.96
CA GLU A 157 -12.80 13.43 36.15
C GLU A 157 -13.32 12.02 36.48
N ILE A 158 -13.20 11.08 35.54
CA ILE A 158 -13.54 9.65 35.74
C ILE A 158 -12.27 8.83 35.88
N THR A 159 -12.39 7.58 36.35
CA THR A 159 -11.24 6.68 36.44
C THR A 159 -10.75 6.22 35.07
N ASP A 160 -9.49 5.82 34.99
CA ASP A 160 -8.91 5.29 33.74
C ASP A 160 -9.65 4.06 33.23
N GLU A 161 -10.14 3.20 34.12
CA GLU A 161 -10.92 2.00 33.78
C GLU A 161 -12.28 2.38 33.17
N GLU A 162 -12.96 3.41 33.72
CA GLU A 162 -14.22 3.91 33.18
C GLU A 162 -13.99 4.55 31.80
N MET A 163 -12.95 5.38 31.68
CA MET A 163 -12.56 6.00 30.42
C MET A 163 -12.28 4.94 29.35
N LEU A 164 -11.44 3.95 29.65
CA LEU A 164 -11.14 2.85 28.76
C LEU A 164 -12.40 2.09 28.32
N SER A 165 -13.31 1.83 29.27
CA SER A 165 -14.60 1.18 28.96
C SER A 165 -15.43 1.98 27.96
N CYS A 166 -15.45 3.32 28.07
CA CYS A 166 -16.15 4.19 27.12
C CYS A 166 -15.53 4.11 25.71
N PHE A 167 -14.21 4.19 25.62
CA PHE A 167 -13.50 4.09 24.34
C PHE A 167 -13.70 2.73 23.67
N LEU A 168 -13.63 1.64 24.43
CA LEU A 168 -13.83 0.28 23.89
C LEU A 168 -15.26 0.00 23.41
N ARG A 169 -16.26 0.72 23.91
CA ARG A 169 -17.64 0.68 23.41
C ARG A 169 -17.85 1.54 22.16
N GLY A 170 -16.93 2.42 21.85
CA GLY A 170 -16.99 3.32 20.69
C GLY A 170 -17.08 2.51 19.40
N ARG A 171 -17.88 3.01 18.46
CA ARG A 171 -18.06 2.41 17.14
C ARG A 171 -17.12 3.07 16.15
N LEU A 172 -16.35 2.26 15.43
CA LEU A 172 -15.53 2.74 14.33
C LEU A 172 -16.41 3.21 13.15
N PRO A 173 -15.98 4.24 12.39
CA PRO A 173 -16.65 4.64 11.16
C PRO A 173 -16.85 3.45 10.23
N HIS A 174 -18.03 3.32 9.63
CA HIS A 174 -18.37 2.15 8.80
C HIS A 174 -17.44 1.99 7.59
N ARG A 175 -17.05 3.11 6.98
CA ARG A 175 -16.08 3.12 5.87
C ARG A 175 -14.71 2.57 6.30
N LEU A 176 -14.27 2.90 7.51
CA LEU A 176 -13.00 2.41 8.05
C LEU A 176 -13.01 0.89 8.24
N LEU A 177 -14.12 0.34 8.74
CA LEU A 177 -14.25 -1.12 8.92
C LEU A 177 -14.09 -1.87 7.60
N ALA A 178 -14.75 -1.41 6.52
CA ALA A 178 -14.65 -2.04 5.21
C ALA A 178 -13.20 -1.99 4.67
N ASP A 179 -12.50 -0.85 4.82
CA ASP A 179 -11.12 -0.72 4.39
C ASP A 179 -10.16 -1.60 5.21
N LEU A 180 -10.40 -1.71 6.54
CA LEU A 180 -9.60 -2.59 7.41
C LEU A 180 -9.83 -4.07 7.09
N GLU A 181 -11.04 -4.48 6.77
CA GLU A 181 -11.34 -5.85 6.34
C GLU A 181 -10.52 -6.22 5.10
N VAL A 182 -10.53 -5.37 4.06
CA VAL A 182 -9.70 -5.58 2.86
C VAL A 182 -8.20 -5.62 3.19
N PHE A 183 -7.73 -4.73 4.08
CA PHE A 183 -6.33 -4.73 4.51
C PHE A 183 -5.95 -6.06 5.18
N ILE A 184 -6.75 -6.56 6.12
CA ILE A 184 -6.51 -7.81 6.83
C ILE A 184 -6.60 -9.03 5.90
N GLU A 185 -7.48 -8.99 4.91
CA GLU A 185 -7.58 -10.05 3.90
C GLU A 185 -6.32 -10.16 3.04
N VAL A 186 -5.67 -9.04 2.72
CA VAL A 186 -4.44 -9.01 1.92
C VAL A 186 -3.20 -9.30 2.76
N VAL A 187 -3.15 -8.80 4.01
CA VAL A 187 -1.98 -8.93 4.89
C VAL A 187 -2.14 -10.15 5.79
N LYS A 188 -1.44 -11.24 5.46
CA LYS A 188 -1.51 -12.53 6.17
C LYS A 188 -0.41 -12.71 7.23
N THR A 189 0.32 -11.66 7.55
CA THR A 189 1.36 -11.65 8.58
C THR A 189 0.84 -11.01 9.88
N PRO A 190 1.43 -11.29 11.04
CA PRO A 190 1.09 -10.58 12.27
C PRO A 190 1.21 -9.06 12.12
N LEU A 191 0.28 -8.33 12.72
CA LEU A 191 0.21 -6.87 12.69
C LEU A 191 0.61 -6.29 14.05
N ALA A 192 1.44 -5.25 14.04
CA ALA A 192 1.69 -4.40 15.19
C ALA A 192 0.82 -3.13 15.08
N ILE A 193 -0.10 -2.96 16.03
CA ILE A 193 -0.91 -1.73 16.13
C ILE A 193 -0.18 -0.76 17.03
N ARG A 194 0.08 0.45 16.56
CA ARG A 194 0.86 1.46 17.27
C ARG A 194 0.21 2.84 17.16
N SER A 195 0.24 3.61 18.24
CA SER A 195 -0.07 5.04 18.20
C SER A 195 0.93 5.79 17.33
N SER A 196 0.50 6.89 16.73
CA SER A 196 1.34 7.77 15.89
C SER A 196 1.07 9.24 16.20
N SER A 197 1.03 9.57 17.50
CA SER A 197 0.85 10.95 17.96
C SER A 197 2.07 11.82 17.61
N LEU A 198 1.82 13.11 17.37
CA LEU A 198 2.89 14.11 17.23
C LEU A 198 3.62 14.35 18.56
N LEU A 199 2.96 14.08 19.68
CA LEU A 199 3.51 14.29 21.01
C LEU A 199 4.59 13.28 21.38
N GLU A 200 4.59 12.10 20.71
CA GLU A 200 5.60 11.07 20.97
C GLU A 200 7.03 11.52 20.62
N ASP A 201 7.16 12.41 19.64
CA ASP A 201 8.45 12.96 19.17
C ASP A 201 8.75 14.33 19.81
N SER A 202 8.01 14.73 20.86
CA SER A 202 8.22 16.00 21.54
C SER A 202 9.54 16.00 22.29
N HIS A 203 10.42 16.97 22.00
CA HIS A 203 11.68 17.17 22.69
C HIS A 203 11.50 17.58 24.16
N TYR A 204 10.34 18.13 24.54
CA TYR A 204 10.08 18.65 25.88
C TYR A 204 9.41 17.64 26.82
N GLN A 205 8.56 16.78 26.28
CA GLN A 205 7.89 15.73 27.03
C GLN A 205 7.69 14.53 26.07
N PRO A 206 8.69 13.67 25.90
CA PRO A 206 8.55 12.50 25.06
C PRO A 206 7.51 11.56 25.68
N PHE A 207 6.45 11.31 24.96
CA PHE A 207 5.41 10.34 25.31
C PHE A 207 5.78 9.00 24.68
N ALA A 208 6.43 8.13 25.44
CA ALA A 208 6.62 6.76 25.02
C ALA A 208 5.31 6.00 25.24
N GLY A 209 4.78 5.37 24.20
CA GLY A 209 3.55 4.59 24.27
C GLY A 209 3.61 3.54 25.39
N ILE A 210 2.44 3.27 25.94
CA ILE A 210 2.17 2.25 26.95
C ILE A 210 2.35 0.87 26.34
#